data_b14c426044a38d8d3f1bc3bfd946bff8
#
_entry.id   b14c426044a38d8d3f1bc3bfd946bff8
#
_cell.length_a   1.000
_cell.length_b   1.000
_cell.length_c   1.000
_cell.angle_alpha   90.00
_cell.angle_beta   90.00
_cell.angle_gamma   90.00
#
_symmetry.space_group_name_H-M   'P 1'
#
loop_
_entity.id
_entity.type
_entity.pdbx_description
1 polymer ?
#
loop_
_entity_poly.entity_id
_entity_poly.type
_entity_poly.pdbx_seq_one_letter_code
_entity_poly.pdbx_strand_id
1 'polypeptide(L)'
;MRYLDGIKTDSPTEPDNALILGQAVHTGIEKSLEEALEEYAFSYPIITDEHINEMMKLEVVIPLAKAAIPPGGEFEVEISDEDFHGFIDYLVPATIFERGVELPDTYDLYDFKYSNNVSGYKQSGQLHEYKYFFERNNPGKRIRNMYFVFVPKVTIRQKKTETLQEFRERLKSELAKVEVKIVQIEFNYNKVIDFLFGIKAVNEEAEFPQEKTYLCRYCEFQEFCEKGWNYFMKLPENKRRNIEAVEKRVIWIYGVPFCGKTTFANAFPDPLMLNTDGNIKFVDAPYIAIRDTVTVEGRLTKRQLAWEVFSDAVTELEKKQNDFKTIVVDLLEDTYEACRVYICDRQGWKHESDDSFRAWDMVTSEFLNTIKRLVSLDYENIILIS
;
A
#
# COMPACT_ATOMS: atom_id res chain seq x y z
N MET A 1 11.42 -3.28 -13.61
CA MET A 1 10.01 -3.49 -13.18
C MET A 1 9.25 -2.16 -13.07
N ARG A 2 9.38 -1.33 -12.02
CA ARG A 2 8.61 -0.09 -11.88
C ARG A 2 8.83 0.88 -13.05
N TYR A 3 10.07 1.17 -13.40
CA TYR A 3 10.44 2.19 -14.39
C TYR A 3 10.49 1.68 -15.82
N LEU A 4 10.86 0.43 -16.04
CA LEU A 4 10.96 -0.16 -17.38
C LEU A 4 9.66 -0.80 -17.82
N ASP A 5 9.00 -1.53 -16.93
CA ASP A 5 7.82 -2.34 -17.26
C ASP A 5 6.50 -1.68 -16.82
N GLY A 6 6.57 -0.56 -16.10
CA GLY A 6 5.40 0.17 -15.61
C GLY A 6 4.55 -0.58 -14.58
N ILE A 7 5.15 -1.58 -13.91
CA ILE A 7 4.43 -2.38 -12.92
C ILE A 7 4.15 -1.52 -11.69
N LYS A 8 2.87 -1.41 -11.34
CA LYS A 8 2.41 -0.74 -10.11
C LYS A 8 2.19 -1.77 -9.02
N THR A 9 2.65 -1.45 -7.83
CA THR A 9 2.38 -2.20 -6.61
C THR A 9 1.19 -1.60 -5.88
N ASP A 10 0.56 -2.38 -4.99
CA ASP A 10 -0.51 -1.87 -4.15
C ASP A 10 -0.04 -0.71 -3.29
N SER A 11 -0.97 0.18 -2.95
CA SER A 11 -0.67 1.29 -2.04
C SER A 11 -0.24 0.74 -0.68
N PRO A 12 0.86 1.25 -0.10
CA PRO A 12 1.31 0.80 1.20
C PRO A 12 0.25 1.11 2.26
N THR A 13 0.04 0.18 3.18
CA THR A 13 -0.90 0.30 4.30
C THR A 13 -0.18 0.45 5.64
N GLU A 14 1.10 0.13 5.69
CA GLU A 14 1.91 0.13 6.90
C GLU A 14 2.29 1.57 7.31
N PRO A 15 1.87 2.06 8.51
CA PRO A 15 2.17 3.42 8.96
C PRO A 15 3.66 3.73 9.05
N ASP A 16 4.49 2.71 9.33
CA ASP A 16 5.94 2.81 9.45
C ASP A 16 6.70 2.50 8.16
N ASN A 17 6.04 2.64 6.99
CA ASN A 17 6.66 2.45 5.69
C ASN A 17 7.88 3.35 5.52
N ALA A 18 9.04 2.72 5.30
CA ALA A 18 10.33 3.40 5.32
C ALA A 18 10.49 4.40 4.17
N LEU A 19 9.91 4.14 3.01
CA LEU A 19 9.98 5.03 1.84
C LEU A 19 9.14 6.28 2.06
N ILE A 20 7.89 6.12 2.53
CA ILE A 20 6.97 7.26 2.78
C ILE A 20 7.51 8.14 3.90
N LEU A 21 7.96 7.54 5.01
CA LEU A 21 8.55 8.31 6.11
C LEU A 21 9.85 9.00 5.71
N GLY A 22 10.69 8.32 4.90
CA GLY A 22 11.90 8.91 4.34
C GLY A 22 11.57 10.14 3.49
N GLN A 23 10.62 10.00 2.56
CA GLN A 23 10.17 11.10 1.69
C GLN A 23 9.62 12.27 2.51
N ALA A 24 8.76 12.03 3.49
CA ALA A 24 8.23 13.07 4.36
C ALA A 24 9.34 13.81 5.14
N VAL A 25 10.39 13.11 5.60
CA VAL A 25 11.53 13.75 6.25
C VAL A 25 12.27 14.67 5.28
N HIS A 26 12.54 14.24 4.04
CA HIS A 26 13.20 15.07 3.02
C HIS A 26 12.34 16.31 2.70
N THR A 27 11.06 16.14 2.40
CA THR A 27 10.13 17.25 2.13
C THR A 27 10.07 18.24 3.30
N GLY A 28 10.06 17.75 4.55
CA GLY A 28 10.00 18.60 5.73
C GLY A 28 11.27 19.40 6.00
N ILE A 29 12.44 18.84 5.69
CA ILE A 29 13.71 19.55 5.79
C ILE A 29 13.85 20.58 4.67
N GLU A 30 13.51 20.21 3.45
CA GLU A 30 13.58 21.08 2.28
C GLU A 30 12.56 22.22 2.37
N LYS A 31 11.27 21.89 2.48
CA LYS A 31 10.14 22.81 2.41
C LYS A 31 9.65 23.19 3.80
N SER A 32 8.63 22.49 4.28
CA SER A 32 8.00 22.77 5.57
C SER A 32 7.52 21.49 6.26
N LEU A 33 7.39 21.56 7.58
CA LEU A 33 6.79 20.50 8.38
C LEU A 33 5.34 20.23 7.95
N GLU A 34 4.60 21.26 7.63
CA GLU A 34 3.20 21.16 7.20
C GLU A 34 3.07 20.31 5.92
N GLU A 35 3.85 20.65 4.89
CA GLU A 35 3.88 19.90 3.64
C GLU A 35 4.30 18.44 3.83
N ALA A 36 5.28 18.18 4.72
CA ALA A 36 5.71 16.83 5.04
C ALA A 36 4.60 15.98 5.68
N LEU A 37 3.84 16.57 6.61
CA LEU A 37 2.73 15.89 7.28
C LEU A 37 1.55 15.65 6.32
N GLU A 38 1.27 16.61 5.44
CA GLU A 38 0.26 16.46 4.39
C GLU A 38 0.66 15.36 3.39
N GLU A 39 1.89 15.36 2.89
CA GLU A 39 2.40 14.34 1.97
C GLU A 39 2.33 12.95 2.60
N TYR A 40 2.74 12.82 3.86
CA TYR A 40 2.63 11.57 4.60
C TYR A 40 1.15 11.12 4.70
N ALA A 41 0.24 12.02 5.10
CA ALA A 41 -1.17 11.70 5.24
C ALA A 41 -1.82 11.30 3.90
N PHE A 42 -1.53 12.01 2.82
CA PHE A 42 -2.05 11.71 1.48
C PHE A 42 -1.51 10.40 0.87
N SER A 43 -0.41 9.87 1.40
CA SER A 43 0.12 8.57 0.96
C SER A 43 -0.76 7.39 1.38
N TYR A 44 -1.72 7.60 2.27
CA TYR A 44 -2.58 6.55 2.80
C TYR A 44 -4.07 6.83 2.55
N PRO A 45 -4.85 5.81 2.17
CA PRO A 45 -6.30 5.98 1.95
C PRO A 45 -7.07 6.22 3.24
N ILE A 46 -6.54 5.74 4.38
CA ILE A 46 -7.16 5.87 5.72
C ILE A 46 -6.07 6.19 6.74
N ILE A 47 -6.32 7.22 7.56
CA ILE A 47 -5.44 7.60 8.67
C ILE A 47 -5.95 6.97 9.97
N THR A 48 -5.11 6.19 10.62
CA THR A 48 -5.37 5.56 11.91
C THR A 48 -4.55 6.24 13.02
N ASP A 49 -4.81 5.86 14.28
CA ASP A 49 -3.99 6.32 15.42
C ASP A 49 -2.50 5.99 15.28
N GLU A 50 -2.16 4.90 14.61
CA GLU A 50 -0.77 4.55 14.35
C GLU A 50 -0.10 5.53 13.37
N HIS A 51 -0.82 5.97 12.34
CA HIS A 51 -0.35 7.03 11.43
C HIS A 51 -0.16 8.35 12.19
N ILE A 52 -1.11 8.71 13.06
CA ILE A 52 -0.99 9.92 13.90
C ILE A 52 0.26 9.83 14.80
N ASN A 53 0.56 8.66 15.34
CA ASN A 53 1.77 8.45 16.14
C ASN A 53 3.05 8.61 15.31
N GLU A 54 3.08 8.20 14.04
CA GLU A 54 4.21 8.49 13.15
C GLU A 54 4.32 9.98 12.82
N MET A 55 3.19 10.68 12.56
CA MET A 55 3.18 12.13 12.37
C MET A 55 3.75 12.87 13.59
N MET A 56 3.39 12.46 14.82
CA MET A 56 3.98 13.02 16.05
C MET A 56 5.51 12.85 16.13
N LYS A 57 6.05 11.76 15.55
CA LYS A 57 7.51 11.59 15.46
C LYS A 57 8.10 12.57 14.45
N LEU A 58 7.49 12.71 13.27
CA LEU A 58 7.91 13.65 12.23
C LEU A 58 7.91 15.09 12.73
N GLU A 59 6.88 15.51 13.50
CA GLU A 59 6.76 16.84 14.11
C GLU A 59 7.97 17.22 14.98
N VAL A 60 8.65 16.23 15.56
CA VAL A 60 9.82 16.48 16.40
C VAL A 60 11.12 16.34 15.62
N VAL A 61 11.27 15.28 14.83
CA VAL A 61 12.57 14.98 14.21
C VAL A 61 12.89 15.89 13.02
N ILE A 62 11.89 16.36 12.27
CA ILE A 62 12.09 17.25 11.11
C ILE A 62 12.66 18.62 11.54
N PRO A 63 12.08 19.36 12.50
CA PRO A 63 12.66 20.61 12.96
C PRO A 63 14.05 20.45 13.54
N LEU A 64 14.34 19.34 14.25
CA LEU A 64 15.67 19.05 14.76
C LEU A 64 16.68 18.83 13.63
N ALA A 65 16.31 18.10 12.58
CA ALA A 65 17.16 17.88 11.42
C ALA A 65 17.43 19.18 10.65
N LYS A 66 16.39 20.00 10.44
CA LYS A 66 16.50 21.30 9.78
C LYS A 66 17.40 22.27 10.55
N ALA A 67 17.33 22.27 11.88
CA ALA A 67 18.18 23.09 12.74
C ALA A 67 19.64 22.61 12.81
N ALA A 68 19.92 21.35 12.49
CA ALA A 68 21.24 20.76 12.57
C ALA A 68 22.12 21.06 11.35
N ILE A 69 21.54 21.44 10.21
CA ILE A 69 22.27 21.73 8.98
C ILE A 69 22.60 23.21 8.84
N PRO A 70 23.73 23.57 8.19
CA PRO A 70 24.06 24.97 7.91
C PRO A 70 23.01 25.61 7.00
N PRO A 71 22.69 26.91 7.19
CA PRO A 71 21.78 27.63 6.29
C PRO A 71 22.45 28.06 4.99
N GLY A 72 21.64 28.38 3.97
CA GLY A 72 22.09 29.02 2.73
C GLY A 72 22.56 28.07 1.63
N GLY A 73 22.27 26.79 1.75
CA GLY A 73 22.49 25.82 0.69
C GLY A 73 21.32 25.68 -0.28
N GLU A 74 21.50 24.85 -1.29
CA GLU A 74 20.52 24.47 -2.31
C GLU A 74 20.08 23.04 -2.09
N PHE A 75 18.76 22.79 -2.14
CA PHE A 75 18.18 21.46 -1.99
C PHE A 75 17.97 20.81 -3.36
N GLU A 76 17.92 19.46 -3.37
CA GLU A 76 17.59 18.63 -4.54
C GLU A 76 18.40 19.01 -5.79
N VAL A 77 19.74 19.17 -5.61
CA VAL A 77 20.62 19.54 -6.72
C VAL A 77 20.78 18.37 -7.66
N GLU A 78 20.26 18.51 -8.88
CA GLU A 78 20.28 17.49 -9.91
C GLU A 78 21.70 17.26 -10.45
N ILE A 79 22.07 16.00 -10.57
CA ILE A 79 23.25 15.53 -11.29
C ILE A 79 22.75 14.61 -12.40
N SER A 80 22.98 14.97 -13.65
CA SER A 80 22.54 14.17 -14.79
C SER A 80 23.58 14.16 -15.90
N ASP A 81 23.99 12.95 -16.30
CA ASP A 81 24.81 12.72 -17.50
C ASP A 81 24.42 11.38 -18.15
N GLU A 82 25.23 10.88 -19.08
CA GLU A 82 24.95 9.64 -19.81
C GLU A 82 24.97 8.39 -18.92
N ASP A 83 25.76 8.42 -17.84
CA ASP A 83 26.03 7.27 -16.95
C ASP A 83 25.29 7.36 -15.63
N PHE A 84 24.84 8.57 -15.21
CA PHE A 84 24.34 8.80 -13.87
C PHE A 84 23.24 9.86 -13.84
N HIS A 85 22.18 9.54 -13.11
CA HIS A 85 21.12 10.49 -12.76
C HIS A 85 20.79 10.37 -11.29
N GLY A 86 20.84 11.49 -10.57
CA GLY A 86 20.56 11.55 -9.14
C GLY A 86 20.41 12.97 -8.63
N PHE A 87 20.05 13.08 -7.37
CA PHE A 87 19.85 14.35 -6.68
C PHE A 87 20.67 14.36 -5.40
N ILE A 88 21.40 15.46 -5.17
CA ILE A 88 22.03 15.74 -3.88
C ILE A 88 20.98 16.39 -2.99
N ASP A 89 20.71 15.81 -1.84
CA ASP A 89 19.67 16.31 -0.93
C ASP A 89 19.92 17.77 -0.52
N TYR A 90 21.18 18.12 -0.19
CA TYR A 90 21.51 19.49 0.20
C TYR A 90 22.98 19.81 -0.07
N LEU A 91 23.23 20.92 -0.76
CA LEU A 91 24.55 21.40 -1.15
C LEU A 91 24.77 22.81 -0.61
N VAL A 92 25.80 22.99 0.21
CA VAL A 92 26.09 24.26 0.92
C VAL A 92 27.39 24.86 0.41
N PRO A 93 27.41 26.14 -0.03
CA PRO A 93 28.65 26.84 -0.34
C PRO A 93 29.62 26.85 0.84
N ALA A 94 30.86 26.50 0.59
CA ALA A 94 31.90 26.46 1.62
C ALA A 94 33.08 27.36 1.22
N THR A 95 33.42 28.30 2.08
CA THR A 95 34.57 29.17 1.86
C THR A 95 35.86 28.47 2.30
N ILE A 96 36.80 28.31 1.38
CA ILE A 96 38.15 27.80 1.67
C ILE A 96 39.19 28.86 1.32
N PHE A 97 40.17 29.02 2.22
CA PHE A 97 41.37 29.80 1.93
C PHE A 97 42.56 28.85 1.75
N GLU A 98 43.09 28.79 0.53
CA GLU A 98 44.32 28.08 0.26
C GLU A 98 45.43 29.10 0.03
N ARG A 99 46.48 29.06 0.87
CA ARG A 99 47.61 30.03 0.84
C ARG A 99 47.16 31.50 0.87
N GLY A 100 46.05 31.80 1.58
CA GLY A 100 45.53 33.16 1.70
C GLY A 100 44.63 33.61 0.54
N VAL A 101 44.34 32.72 -0.42
CA VAL A 101 43.44 32.97 -1.54
C VAL A 101 42.16 32.20 -1.30
N GLU A 102 41.00 32.88 -1.40
CA GLU A 102 39.72 32.24 -1.35
C GLU A 102 39.53 31.36 -2.61
N LEU A 103 39.16 30.11 -2.40
CA LEU A 103 38.78 29.19 -3.48
C LEU A 103 37.27 29.32 -3.73
N PRO A 104 36.90 29.86 -4.89
CA PRO A 104 35.48 29.93 -5.27
C PRO A 104 34.92 28.53 -5.60
N ASP A 105 33.61 28.43 -5.67
CA ASP A 105 32.88 27.26 -6.14
C ASP A 105 33.18 25.95 -5.37
N THR A 106 33.38 26.07 -4.08
CA THR A 106 33.59 24.94 -3.17
C THR A 106 32.33 24.72 -2.34
N TYR A 107 31.93 23.46 -2.13
CA TYR A 107 30.71 23.08 -1.46
C TYR A 107 30.90 21.97 -0.45
N ASP A 108 30.05 21.93 0.56
CA ASP A 108 29.83 20.77 1.44
C ASP A 108 28.53 20.08 1.07
N LEU A 109 28.57 18.75 0.95
CA LEU A 109 27.45 17.90 0.55
C LEU A 109 26.82 17.23 1.76
N TYR A 110 25.50 17.30 1.89
CA TYR A 110 24.72 16.64 2.93
C TYR A 110 23.66 15.73 2.30
N ASP A 111 23.51 14.54 2.88
CA ASP A 111 22.48 13.56 2.48
C ASP A 111 21.71 13.10 3.74
N PHE A 112 20.39 13.14 3.70
CA PHE A 112 19.54 12.86 4.84
C PHE A 112 19.13 11.40 4.90
N LYS A 113 19.20 10.81 6.09
CA LYS A 113 18.83 9.41 6.32
C LYS A 113 17.93 9.27 7.54
N TYR A 114 16.66 8.95 7.34
CA TYR A 114 15.74 8.59 8.42
C TYR A 114 16.04 7.16 8.89
N SER A 115 17.13 6.99 9.66
CA SER A 115 17.64 5.68 10.00
C SER A 115 18.58 5.71 11.21
N ASN A 116 18.58 4.61 11.98
CA ASN A 116 19.54 4.38 13.07
C ASN A 116 20.75 3.55 12.61
N ASN A 117 20.80 3.08 11.35
CA ASN A 117 21.89 2.24 10.83
C ASN A 117 23.08 3.06 10.30
N VAL A 118 23.77 3.76 11.19
CA VAL A 118 24.95 4.58 10.83
C VAL A 118 26.06 3.75 10.18
N SER A 119 26.32 2.55 10.70
CA SER A 119 27.42 1.70 10.21
C SER A 119 27.21 1.21 8.78
N GLY A 120 25.98 0.87 8.40
CA GLY A 120 25.65 0.45 7.04
C GLY A 120 25.85 1.58 6.02
N TYR A 121 25.37 2.77 6.33
CA TYR A 121 25.53 3.91 5.42
C TYR A 121 26.98 4.40 5.27
N LYS A 122 27.82 4.28 6.30
CA LYS A 122 29.27 4.56 6.19
C LYS A 122 29.98 3.71 5.13
N GLN A 123 29.42 2.56 4.79
CA GLN A 123 29.97 1.67 3.77
C GLN A 123 29.35 1.91 2.38
N SER A 124 28.33 2.77 2.28
CA SER A 124 27.68 3.12 1.02
C SER A 124 28.63 3.83 0.05
N GLY A 125 28.43 3.62 -1.24
CA GLY A 125 29.10 4.36 -2.34
C GLY A 125 28.48 5.73 -2.62
N GLN A 126 27.23 5.98 -2.19
CA GLN A 126 26.38 7.07 -2.64
C GLN A 126 27.02 8.47 -2.59
N LEU A 127 27.62 8.88 -1.46
CA LEU A 127 28.26 10.20 -1.35
C LEU A 127 29.51 10.32 -2.25
N HIS A 128 30.21 9.21 -2.48
CA HIS A 128 31.40 9.18 -3.35
C HIS A 128 31.00 9.35 -4.81
N GLU A 129 29.90 8.71 -5.21
CA GLU A 129 29.30 8.82 -6.54
C GLU A 129 28.79 10.23 -6.77
N TYR A 130 28.03 10.81 -5.83
CA TYR A 130 27.56 12.19 -5.91
C TYR A 130 28.71 13.19 -6.09
N LYS A 131 29.75 13.09 -5.27
CA LYS A 131 30.93 13.97 -5.41
C LYS A 131 31.59 13.83 -6.77
N TYR A 132 31.83 12.59 -7.23
CA TYR A 132 32.48 12.33 -8.49
C TYR A 132 31.70 12.90 -9.68
N PHE A 133 30.40 12.57 -9.77
CA PHE A 133 29.58 13.02 -10.90
C PHE A 133 29.27 14.52 -10.84
N PHE A 134 29.10 15.09 -9.65
CA PHE A 134 28.93 16.53 -9.49
C PHE A 134 30.16 17.30 -10.01
N GLU A 135 31.36 16.91 -9.62
CA GLU A 135 32.60 17.57 -10.04
C GLU A 135 32.89 17.33 -11.52
N ARG A 136 32.53 16.16 -12.07
CA ARG A 136 32.63 15.83 -13.49
C ARG A 136 31.71 16.72 -14.33
N ASN A 137 30.48 16.94 -13.89
CA ASN A 137 29.46 17.67 -14.62
C ASN A 137 29.56 19.19 -14.45
N ASN A 138 30.28 19.64 -13.43
CA ASN A 138 30.48 21.05 -13.12
C ASN A 138 31.98 21.40 -13.06
N PRO A 139 32.67 21.55 -14.21
CA PRO A 139 34.08 21.89 -14.24
C PRO A 139 34.39 23.18 -13.46
N GLY A 140 35.29 23.10 -12.48
CA GLY A 140 35.62 24.20 -11.60
C GLY A 140 34.94 24.19 -10.23
N LYS A 141 33.84 23.51 -10.07
CA LYS A 141 33.20 23.30 -8.76
C LYS A 141 33.80 22.09 -8.05
N ARG A 142 33.89 22.16 -6.72
CA ARG A 142 34.45 21.09 -5.90
C ARG A 142 33.64 20.84 -4.63
N ILE A 143 33.48 19.57 -4.27
CA ILE A 143 32.94 19.17 -2.97
C ILE A 143 34.10 18.97 -1.99
N ARG A 144 34.11 19.78 -0.93
CA ARG A 144 35.10 19.74 0.14
C ARG A 144 34.87 18.57 1.08
N ASN A 145 33.67 18.56 1.71
CA ASN A 145 33.28 17.54 2.66
C ASN A 145 31.94 16.92 2.27
N MET A 146 31.75 15.71 2.73
CA MET A 146 30.52 14.95 2.52
C MET A 146 29.99 14.48 3.87
N TYR A 147 28.67 14.62 4.09
CA TYR A 147 28.06 14.30 5.36
C TYR A 147 26.79 13.49 5.16
N PHE A 148 26.61 12.44 5.98
CA PHE A 148 25.29 11.89 6.24
C PHE A 148 24.68 12.58 7.46
N VAL A 149 23.43 13.00 7.33
CA VAL A 149 22.62 13.54 8.42
C VAL A 149 21.63 12.46 8.84
N PHE A 150 21.91 11.81 9.96
CA PHE A 150 21.03 10.76 10.49
C PHE A 150 19.94 11.37 11.35
N VAL A 151 18.72 11.33 10.81
CA VAL A 151 17.50 11.67 11.53
C VAL A 151 17.04 10.42 12.29
N PRO A 152 16.94 10.46 13.63
CA PRO A 152 16.74 9.25 14.42
C PRO A 152 15.33 8.68 14.26
N LYS A 153 15.24 7.37 14.03
CA LYS A 153 13.98 6.63 13.94
C LYS A 153 13.60 6.07 15.31
N VAL A 154 12.51 6.61 15.89
CA VAL A 154 11.95 6.13 17.17
C VAL A 154 11.01 4.95 16.90
N THR A 155 11.41 3.76 17.37
CA THR A 155 10.73 2.48 17.05
C THR A 155 9.89 1.92 18.19
N ILE A 156 9.51 2.73 19.18
CA ILE A 156 8.66 2.25 20.29
C ILE A 156 7.25 1.96 19.80
N ARG A 157 6.64 0.89 20.34
CA ARG A 157 5.27 0.47 20.04
C ARG A 157 4.41 0.52 21.29
N GLN A 158 3.10 0.71 21.13
CA GLN A 158 2.14 0.68 22.23
C GLN A 158 2.11 -0.73 22.86
N LYS A 159 2.16 -0.80 24.19
CA LYS A 159 2.05 -2.05 24.93
C LYS A 159 0.59 -2.48 25.04
N LYS A 160 0.32 -3.78 25.12
CA LYS A 160 -1.06 -4.32 25.24
C LYS A 160 -1.83 -3.80 26.47
N THR A 161 -1.12 -3.40 27.52
CA THR A 161 -1.70 -2.89 28.78
C THR A 161 -1.73 -1.38 28.87
N GLU A 162 -1.32 -0.68 27.81
CA GLU A 162 -1.14 0.77 27.76
C GLU A 162 -2.27 1.40 26.97
N THR A 163 -2.91 2.41 27.51
CA THR A 163 -3.87 3.22 26.74
C THR A 163 -3.15 4.05 25.68
N LEU A 164 -3.87 4.50 24.68
CA LEU A 164 -3.31 5.36 23.63
C LEU A 164 -2.71 6.65 24.21
N GLN A 165 -3.34 7.23 25.23
CA GLN A 165 -2.86 8.44 25.89
C GLN A 165 -1.52 8.19 26.61
N GLU A 166 -1.44 7.13 27.42
CA GLU A 166 -0.20 6.74 28.12
C GLU A 166 0.93 6.46 27.13
N PHE A 167 0.62 5.80 26.01
CA PHE A 167 1.59 5.59 24.94
C PHE A 167 2.09 6.90 24.34
N ARG A 168 1.20 7.85 24.01
CA ARG A 168 1.57 9.15 23.46
C ARG A 168 2.38 10.01 24.43
N GLU A 169 2.11 9.93 25.73
CA GLU A 169 2.92 10.58 26.74
C GLU A 169 4.34 9.98 26.81
N ARG A 170 4.44 8.67 26.78
CA ARG A 170 5.72 7.97 26.72
C ARG A 170 6.46 8.26 25.40
N LEU A 171 5.76 8.29 24.27
CA LEU A 171 6.35 8.66 22.98
C LEU A 171 6.95 10.07 23.01
N LYS A 172 6.23 11.05 23.55
CA LYS A 172 6.74 12.42 23.74
C LYS A 172 8.00 12.45 24.61
N SER A 173 8.03 11.65 25.69
CA SER A 173 9.20 11.55 26.56
C SER A 173 10.42 10.95 25.87
N GLU A 174 10.22 9.96 24.99
CA GLU A 174 11.33 9.40 24.20
C GLU A 174 11.76 10.35 23.07
N LEU A 175 10.84 11.03 22.43
CA LEU A 175 11.12 12.04 21.41
C LEU A 175 11.93 13.23 21.95
N ALA A 176 11.74 13.59 23.21
CA ALA A 176 12.52 14.66 23.85
C ALA A 176 14.02 14.31 24.04
N LYS A 177 14.40 13.04 23.85
CA LYS A 177 15.79 12.55 24.04
C LYS A 177 16.52 12.34 22.70
N VAL A 178 15.82 12.49 21.56
CA VAL A 178 16.43 12.20 20.27
C VAL A 178 17.38 13.29 19.83
N GLU A 179 18.46 12.91 19.18
CA GLU A 179 19.47 13.80 18.65
C GLU A 179 19.80 13.43 17.20
N VAL A 180 19.88 14.44 16.34
CA VAL A 180 20.37 14.28 14.96
C VAL A 180 21.89 14.11 14.98
N LYS A 181 22.39 13.14 14.21
CA LYS A 181 23.83 12.86 14.11
C LYS A 181 24.33 13.23 12.72
N ILE A 182 25.30 14.12 12.65
CA ILE A 182 26.01 14.44 11.40
C ILE A 182 27.31 13.66 11.39
N VAL A 183 27.53 12.89 10.34
CA VAL A 183 28.71 12.02 10.20
C VAL A 183 29.45 12.39 8.92
N GLN A 184 30.67 12.87 9.06
CA GLN A 184 31.54 13.16 7.93
C GLN A 184 32.05 11.85 7.31
N ILE A 185 32.08 11.78 5.98
CA ILE A 185 32.60 10.66 5.21
C ILE A 185 33.82 11.13 4.42
N GLU A 186 34.94 10.45 4.60
CA GLU A 186 36.14 10.69 3.82
C GLU A 186 35.97 10.10 2.40
N PHE A 187 36.37 10.87 1.38
CA PHE A 187 36.24 10.43 0.00
C PHE A 187 37.13 9.22 -0.30
N ASN A 188 36.54 8.19 -0.89
CA ASN A 188 37.24 6.99 -1.33
C ASN A 188 36.94 6.71 -2.81
N TYR A 189 37.96 6.94 -3.65
CA TYR A 189 37.82 6.77 -5.09
C TYR A 189 37.52 5.31 -5.52
N ASN A 190 37.94 4.32 -4.72
CA ASN A 190 37.62 2.91 -5.04
C ASN A 190 36.10 2.65 -5.07
N LYS A 191 35.31 3.35 -4.27
CA LYS A 191 33.86 3.26 -4.30
C LYS A 191 33.30 3.72 -5.65
N VAL A 192 33.86 4.76 -6.22
CA VAL A 192 33.51 5.24 -7.57
C VAL A 192 33.90 4.22 -8.64
N ILE A 193 35.09 3.66 -8.53
CA ILE A 193 35.57 2.61 -9.44
C ILE A 193 34.65 1.41 -9.40
N ASP A 194 34.30 0.93 -8.21
CA ASP A 194 33.37 -0.21 -8.04
C ASP A 194 32.01 0.08 -8.70
N PHE A 195 31.48 1.30 -8.53
CA PHE A 195 30.24 1.73 -9.15
C PHE A 195 30.32 1.75 -10.68
N LEU A 196 31.39 2.36 -11.25
CA LEU A 196 31.59 2.42 -12.70
C LEU A 196 31.76 1.03 -13.33
N PHE A 197 32.45 0.12 -12.65
CA PHE A 197 32.50 -1.29 -13.07
C PHE A 197 31.13 -1.95 -13.00
N GLY A 198 30.32 -1.63 -11.98
CA GLY A 198 28.93 -2.10 -11.87
C GLY A 198 28.07 -1.65 -13.02
N ILE A 199 28.11 -0.36 -13.40
CA ILE A 199 27.40 0.18 -14.57
C ILE A 199 27.82 -0.57 -15.85
N LYS A 200 29.13 -0.74 -16.04
CA LYS A 200 29.65 -1.43 -17.22
C LYS A 200 29.14 -2.89 -17.27
N ALA A 201 29.21 -3.61 -16.15
CA ALA A 201 28.73 -4.98 -16.07
C ALA A 201 27.23 -5.07 -16.39
N VAL A 202 26.40 -4.16 -15.85
CA VAL A 202 24.97 -4.12 -16.15
C VAL A 202 24.69 -3.83 -17.63
N ASN A 203 25.45 -2.93 -18.25
CA ASN A 203 25.27 -2.60 -19.67
C ASN A 203 25.73 -3.72 -20.63
N GLU A 204 26.64 -4.56 -20.19
CA GLU A 204 27.14 -5.71 -20.97
C GLU A 204 26.30 -6.99 -20.74
N GLU A 205 25.41 -7.00 -19.72
CA GLU A 205 24.58 -8.16 -19.39
C GLU A 205 23.41 -8.28 -20.37
N ALA A 206 23.27 -9.45 -20.98
CA ALA A 206 22.17 -9.75 -21.91
C ALA A 206 20.87 -10.18 -21.19
N GLU A 207 21.00 -10.76 -20.00
CA GLU A 207 19.88 -11.25 -19.19
C GLU A 207 20.11 -10.92 -17.72
N PHE A 208 19.05 -10.50 -17.02
CA PHE A 208 19.09 -10.20 -15.59
C PHE A 208 18.47 -11.36 -14.78
N PRO A 209 19.27 -12.32 -14.28
CA PRO A 209 18.75 -13.42 -13.49
C PRO A 209 18.14 -12.92 -12.17
N GLN A 210 17.13 -13.67 -11.71
CA GLN A 210 16.56 -13.39 -10.39
C GLN A 210 17.55 -13.82 -9.29
N GLU A 211 18.06 -12.86 -8.55
CA GLU A 211 18.84 -13.11 -7.34
C GLU A 211 17.98 -13.01 -6.09
N LYS A 212 17.78 -14.15 -5.42
CA LYS A 212 17.05 -14.19 -4.14
C LYS A 212 17.97 -13.83 -2.99
N THR A 213 17.70 -12.68 -2.36
CA THR A 213 18.44 -12.19 -1.18
C THR A 213 17.49 -12.03 0.01
N TYR A 214 18.06 -11.75 1.20
CA TYR A 214 17.25 -11.43 2.38
C TYR A 214 16.37 -10.18 2.20
N LEU A 215 16.70 -9.30 1.25
CA LEU A 215 15.92 -8.11 0.91
C LEU A 215 14.62 -8.43 0.17
N CYS A 216 14.49 -9.62 -0.42
CA CYS A 216 13.28 -10.01 -1.15
C CYS A 216 12.02 -9.95 -0.26
N ARG A 217 12.15 -10.22 1.03
CA ARG A 217 11.02 -10.11 2.00
C ARG A 217 10.49 -8.68 2.20
N TYR A 218 11.23 -7.67 1.77
CA TYR A 218 10.84 -6.26 1.81
C TYR A 218 10.58 -5.70 0.41
N CYS A 219 10.68 -6.55 -0.61
CA CYS A 219 10.53 -6.15 -2.00
C CYS A 219 9.06 -6.06 -2.37
N GLU A 220 8.62 -4.90 -2.79
CA GLU A 220 7.25 -4.67 -3.28
C GLU A 220 6.90 -5.51 -4.53
N PHE A 221 7.89 -6.04 -5.22
CA PHE A 221 7.74 -6.91 -6.39
C PHE A 221 7.90 -8.40 -6.07
N GLN A 222 7.90 -8.81 -4.78
CA GLN A 222 8.14 -10.20 -4.39
C GLN A 222 7.16 -11.16 -5.08
N GLU A 223 5.89 -10.85 -5.01
CA GLU A 223 4.83 -11.68 -5.60
C GLU A 223 4.98 -11.81 -7.12
N PHE A 224 5.29 -10.69 -7.79
CA PHE A 224 5.62 -10.69 -9.22
C PHE A 224 6.83 -11.57 -9.53
N CYS A 225 7.89 -11.43 -8.74
CA CYS A 225 9.13 -12.17 -8.92
C CYS A 225 8.95 -13.68 -8.73
N GLU A 226 8.09 -14.08 -7.79
CA GLU A 226 7.82 -15.50 -7.49
C GLU A 226 6.86 -16.15 -8.49
N LYS A 227 5.83 -15.43 -8.94
CA LYS A 227 4.78 -15.94 -9.83
C LYS A 227 5.07 -15.71 -11.31
N GLY A 228 6.02 -14.84 -11.64
CA GLY A 228 6.43 -14.50 -13.01
C GLY A 228 5.40 -13.69 -13.81
N TRP A 229 5.77 -13.36 -15.06
CA TRP A 229 4.96 -12.54 -15.97
C TRP A 229 3.56 -13.12 -16.28
N ASN A 230 3.37 -14.42 -16.10
CA ASN A 230 2.09 -15.09 -16.40
C ASN A 230 0.98 -14.74 -15.38
N TYR A 231 1.32 -14.12 -14.26
CA TYR A 231 0.36 -13.70 -13.22
C TYR A 231 -0.33 -12.35 -13.54
N PHE A 232 0.26 -11.56 -14.43
CA PHE A 232 -0.33 -10.27 -14.82
C PHE A 232 -1.26 -10.42 -16.01
N MET A 233 -2.34 -9.64 -15.99
CA MET A 233 -3.35 -9.62 -17.03
C MET A 233 -2.72 -9.37 -18.40
N LYS A 234 -2.66 -10.41 -19.25
CA LYS A 234 -2.39 -10.21 -20.67
C LYS A 234 -3.64 -9.64 -21.31
N LEU A 235 -3.49 -8.54 -22.04
CA LEU A 235 -4.58 -8.09 -22.90
C LEU A 235 -4.92 -9.21 -23.87
N PRO A 236 -6.21 -9.52 -24.08
CA PRO A 236 -6.59 -10.52 -25.06
C PRO A 236 -6.14 -10.09 -26.44
N GLU A 237 -5.83 -11.05 -27.30
CA GLU A 237 -5.56 -10.77 -28.70
C GLU A 237 -6.71 -9.97 -29.31
N ASN A 238 -6.40 -9.01 -30.18
CA ASN A 238 -7.41 -8.22 -30.91
C ASN A 238 -8.11 -9.09 -31.99
N LYS A 239 -8.80 -10.14 -31.51
CA LYS A 239 -9.65 -11.01 -32.33
C LYS A 239 -11.08 -10.96 -31.81
N ARG A 240 -12.03 -10.84 -32.71
CA ARG A 240 -13.44 -10.95 -32.33
C ARG A 240 -13.71 -12.36 -31.76
N ARG A 241 -14.38 -12.40 -30.60
CA ARG A 241 -14.84 -13.65 -30.02
C ARG A 241 -15.88 -14.33 -30.96
N ASN A 242 -15.86 -15.65 -31.03
CA ASN A 242 -16.98 -16.40 -31.58
C ASN A 242 -18.12 -16.34 -30.57
N ILE A 243 -19.26 -15.70 -30.94
CA ILE A 243 -20.41 -15.46 -30.07
C ILE A 243 -21.31 -16.73 -29.94
N GLU A 244 -21.05 -17.77 -30.72
CA GLU A 244 -21.90 -18.98 -30.72
C GLU A 244 -21.78 -19.86 -29.47
N ALA A 245 -20.77 -19.61 -28.61
CA ALA A 245 -20.60 -20.29 -27.33
C ALA A 245 -20.69 -19.30 -26.16
N VAL A 246 -21.89 -18.89 -25.80
CA VAL A 246 -22.11 -18.21 -24.51
C VAL A 246 -22.12 -19.28 -23.42
N GLU A 247 -20.96 -19.51 -22.80
CA GLU A 247 -20.79 -20.53 -21.74
C GLU A 247 -21.35 -20.07 -20.39
N LYS A 248 -21.52 -18.76 -20.19
CA LYS A 248 -21.98 -18.17 -18.93
C LYS A 248 -23.15 -17.21 -19.14
N ARG A 249 -24.18 -17.36 -18.32
CA ARG A 249 -25.39 -16.49 -18.33
C ARG A 249 -25.55 -15.83 -16.97
N VAL A 250 -25.71 -14.50 -16.97
CA VAL A 250 -26.14 -13.74 -15.79
C VAL A 250 -27.56 -13.27 -16.08
N ILE A 251 -28.51 -13.71 -15.27
CA ILE A 251 -29.95 -13.51 -15.49
C ILE A 251 -30.52 -12.78 -14.28
N TRP A 252 -31.23 -11.68 -14.52
CA TRP A 252 -31.99 -10.99 -13.50
C TRP A 252 -33.48 -11.22 -13.74
N ILE A 253 -34.14 -11.86 -12.75
CA ILE A 253 -35.58 -12.19 -12.79
C ILE A 253 -36.29 -11.31 -11.78
N TYR A 254 -37.22 -10.52 -12.22
CA TYR A 254 -38.04 -9.68 -11.37
C TYR A 254 -39.56 -9.90 -11.64
N GLY A 255 -40.36 -9.68 -10.63
CA GLY A 255 -41.81 -9.85 -10.76
C GLY A 255 -42.52 -9.87 -9.40
N VAL A 256 -43.86 -9.87 -9.46
CA VAL A 256 -44.65 -9.89 -8.24
C VAL A 256 -44.42 -11.15 -7.40
N PRO A 257 -44.63 -11.10 -6.09
CA PRO A 257 -44.52 -12.28 -5.23
C PRO A 257 -45.41 -13.42 -5.75
N PHE A 258 -44.92 -14.66 -5.57
CA PHE A 258 -45.63 -15.91 -5.97
C PHE A 258 -45.86 -16.12 -7.47
N CYS A 259 -45.25 -15.34 -8.36
CA CYS A 259 -45.36 -15.56 -9.81
C CYS A 259 -44.48 -16.70 -10.36
N GLY A 260 -43.77 -17.44 -9.50
CA GLY A 260 -43.00 -18.63 -9.87
C GLY A 260 -41.53 -18.37 -10.18
N LYS A 261 -40.94 -17.23 -9.76
CA LYS A 261 -39.51 -16.89 -10.01
C LYS A 261 -38.54 -17.96 -9.50
N THR A 262 -38.70 -18.36 -8.25
CA THR A 262 -37.88 -19.40 -7.59
C THR A 262 -38.05 -20.75 -8.30
N THR A 263 -39.28 -21.12 -8.67
CA THR A 263 -39.57 -22.36 -9.42
C THR A 263 -38.91 -22.34 -10.81
N PHE A 264 -38.93 -21.21 -11.49
CA PHE A 264 -38.23 -21.04 -12.75
C PHE A 264 -36.71 -21.18 -12.61
N ALA A 265 -36.10 -20.56 -11.59
CA ALA A 265 -34.66 -20.69 -11.32
C ALA A 265 -34.26 -22.12 -10.94
N ASN A 266 -35.17 -22.86 -10.25
CA ASN A 266 -34.94 -24.26 -9.89
C ASN A 266 -34.89 -25.21 -11.10
N ALA A 267 -35.44 -24.81 -12.25
CA ALA A 267 -35.38 -25.62 -13.47
C ALA A 267 -34.02 -25.56 -14.21
N PHE A 268 -33.10 -24.76 -13.74
CA PHE A 268 -31.75 -24.70 -14.31
C PHE A 268 -30.87 -25.88 -13.85
N PRO A 269 -29.81 -26.21 -14.61
CA PRO A 269 -28.93 -27.32 -14.24
C PRO A 269 -28.23 -27.14 -12.89
N ASP A 270 -28.27 -28.16 -12.06
CA ASP A 270 -27.52 -28.28 -10.79
C ASP A 270 -27.49 -26.98 -9.95
N PRO A 271 -28.69 -26.46 -9.54
CA PRO A 271 -28.81 -25.16 -8.87
C PRO A 271 -28.42 -25.22 -7.40
N LEU A 272 -27.77 -24.18 -6.90
CA LEU A 272 -27.62 -23.86 -5.49
C LEU A 272 -28.39 -22.57 -5.19
N MET A 273 -29.31 -22.61 -4.22
CA MET A 273 -30.08 -21.45 -3.80
C MET A 273 -29.42 -20.75 -2.60
N LEU A 274 -29.09 -19.46 -2.72
CA LEU A 274 -28.80 -18.57 -1.60
C LEU A 274 -30.11 -17.89 -1.22
N ASN A 275 -30.82 -18.46 -0.25
CA ASN A 275 -32.19 -18.11 0.05
C ASN A 275 -32.34 -17.26 1.29
N THR A 276 -33.00 -16.11 1.20
CA THR A 276 -33.18 -15.13 2.28
C THR A 276 -34.58 -15.18 2.90
N ASP A 277 -35.63 -15.44 2.09
CA ASP A 277 -37.02 -15.32 2.50
C ASP A 277 -37.61 -16.59 3.15
N GLY A 278 -36.85 -17.70 3.14
CA GLY A 278 -37.33 -19.00 3.67
C GLY A 278 -38.37 -19.71 2.82
N ASN A 279 -38.70 -19.21 1.64
CA ASN A 279 -39.73 -19.75 0.76
C ASN A 279 -39.23 -20.89 -0.13
N ILE A 280 -38.42 -21.78 0.44
CA ILE A 280 -37.76 -22.88 -0.27
C ILE A 280 -38.56 -24.18 -0.34
N LYS A 281 -39.75 -24.22 0.27
CA LYS A 281 -40.56 -25.45 0.44
C LYS A 281 -41.07 -26.04 -0.88
N PHE A 282 -41.05 -25.27 -1.96
CA PHE A 282 -41.62 -25.66 -3.25
C PHE A 282 -40.56 -25.99 -4.31
N VAL A 283 -39.29 -26.04 -3.91
CA VAL A 283 -38.18 -26.38 -4.81
C VAL A 283 -37.33 -27.45 -4.14
N ASP A 284 -36.67 -28.28 -4.94
CA ASP A 284 -35.86 -29.41 -4.50
C ASP A 284 -34.38 -29.14 -4.56
N ALA A 285 -33.98 -27.94 -5.01
CA ALA A 285 -32.58 -27.51 -5.04
C ALA A 285 -31.96 -27.46 -3.64
N PRO A 286 -30.69 -27.85 -3.46
CA PRO A 286 -29.93 -27.55 -2.26
C PRO A 286 -29.85 -26.03 -2.03
N TYR A 287 -29.85 -25.63 -0.76
CA TYR A 287 -29.88 -24.22 -0.43
C TYR A 287 -29.01 -23.88 0.79
N ILE A 288 -28.56 -22.64 0.84
CA ILE A 288 -27.95 -22.00 2.00
C ILE A 288 -28.97 -20.96 2.51
N ALA A 289 -29.38 -21.09 3.78
CA ALA A 289 -30.27 -20.11 4.40
C ALA A 289 -29.47 -18.87 4.80
N ILE A 290 -29.71 -17.75 4.11
CA ILE A 290 -29.08 -16.45 4.39
C ILE A 290 -29.88 -15.73 5.48
N ARG A 291 -29.54 -15.99 6.72
CA ARG A 291 -30.21 -15.43 7.89
C ARG A 291 -29.27 -15.31 9.07
N ASP A 292 -29.60 -14.46 10.02
CA ASP A 292 -28.89 -14.37 11.29
C ASP A 292 -28.91 -15.72 12.00
N THR A 293 -27.76 -16.14 12.47
CA THR A 293 -27.60 -17.36 13.26
C THR A 293 -26.97 -17.06 14.60
N VAL A 294 -27.42 -17.76 15.63
CA VAL A 294 -26.85 -17.68 16.98
C VAL A 294 -26.49 -19.10 17.40
N THR A 295 -25.20 -19.34 17.54
CA THR A 295 -24.68 -20.63 18.01
C THR A 295 -24.17 -20.47 19.43
N VAL A 296 -24.61 -21.38 20.32
CA VAL A 296 -24.20 -21.41 21.74
C VAL A 296 -23.31 -22.63 21.94
N GLU A 297 -22.02 -22.40 22.16
CA GLU A 297 -21.06 -23.45 22.49
C GLU A 297 -20.55 -23.26 23.94
N GLY A 298 -21.15 -24.00 24.87
CA GLY A 298 -20.83 -23.89 26.29
C GLY A 298 -21.21 -22.51 26.84
N ARG A 299 -20.21 -21.67 27.19
CA ARG A 299 -20.40 -20.31 27.71
C ARG A 299 -20.23 -19.24 26.63
N LEU A 300 -19.92 -19.63 25.39
CA LEU A 300 -19.70 -18.72 24.28
C LEU A 300 -20.95 -18.68 23.41
N THR A 301 -21.45 -17.47 23.15
CA THR A 301 -22.50 -17.21 22.18
C THR A 301 -21.88 -16.54 20.98
N LYS A 302 -21.90 -17.20 19.82
CA LYS A 302 -21.44 -16.65 18.55
C LYS A 302 -22.67 -16.26 17.73
N ARG A 303 -22.77 -14.99 17.38
CA ARG A 303 -23.75 -14.46 16.43
C ARG A 303 -23.06 -14.29 15.08
N GLN A 304 -23.71 -14.73 14.03
CA GLN A 304 -23.31 -14.48 12.65
C GLN A 304 -24.47 -13.84 11.92
N LEU A 305 -24.25 -12.68 11.32
CA LEU A 305 -25.26 -11.93 10.60
C LEU A 305 -25.53 -12.53 9.20
N ALA A 306 -26.71 -12.32 8.68
CA ALA A 306 -27.12 -12.82 7.37
C ALA A 306 -26.16 -12.43 6.25
N TRP A 307 -25.65 -11.19 6.26
CA TRP A 307 -24.66 -10.73 5.29
C TRP A 307 -23.32 -11.47 5.40
N GLU A 308 -22.86 -11.81 6.61
CA GLU A 308 -21.65 -12.61 6.79
C GLU A 308 -21.82 -14.01 6.20
N VAL A 309 -23.00 -14.62 6.40
CA VAL A 309 -23.31 -15.94 5.81
C VAL A 309 -23.29 -15.84 4.28
N PHE A 310 -23.86 -14.79 3.70
CA PHE A 310 -23.83 -14.55 2.25
C PHE A 310 -22.41 -14.35 1.72
N SER A 311 -21.63 -13.50 2.34
CA SER A 311 -20.24 -13.21 1.96
C SER A 311 -19.34 -14.45 2.08
N ASP A 312 -19.53 -15.26 3.12
CA ASP A 312 -18.83 -16.53 3.30
C ASP A 312 -19.22 -17.53 2.21
N ALA A 313 -20.52 -17.61 1.85
CA ALA A 313 -20.98 -18.46 0.76
C ALA A 313 -20.36 -18.05 -0.58
N VAL A 314 -20.28 -16.75 -0.88
CA VAL A 314 -19.60 -16.23 -2.10
C VAL A 314 -18.11 -16.64 -2.07
N THR A 315 -17.45 -16.50 -0.94
CA THR A 315 -16.03 -16.87 -0.77
C THR A 315 -15.80 -18.37 -0.95
N GLU A 316 -16.70 -19.22 -0.47
CA GLU A 316 -16.63 -20.67 -0.73
C GLU A 316 -16.87 -21.01 -2.21
N LEU A 317 -17.79 -20.33 -2.87
CA LEU A 317 -18.06 -20.50 -4.29
C LEU A 317 -16.87 -20.08 -5.16
N GLU A 318 -16.07 -19.10 -4.75
CA GLU A 318 -14.83 -18.70 -5.42
C GLU A 318 -13.79 -19.82 -5.48
N LYS A 319 -13.76 -20.73 -4.50
CA LYS A 319 -12.84 -21.87 -4.47
C LYS A 319 -13.15 -22.92 -5.53
N LYS A 320 -14.38 -22.90 -6.09
CA LYS A 320 -14.88 -23.82 -7.12
C LYS A 320 -14.68 -25.31 -6.77
N GLN A 321 -14.78 -25.65 -5.47
CA GLN A 321 -14.68 -27.02 -4.96
C GLN A 321 -16.07 -27.66 -4.81
N ASN A 322 -16.89 -27.53 -5.85
CA ASN A 322 -18.27 -28.04 -5.88
C ASN A 322 -18.69 -28.32 -7.33
N ASP A 323 -19.81 -29.06 -7.50
CA ASP A 323 -20.33 -29.50 -8.80
C ASP A 323 -21.55 -28.69 -9.26
N PHE A 324 -21.89 -27.59 -8.59
CA PHE A 324 -22.99 -26.72 -9.00
C PHE A 324 -22.71 -26.05 -10.34
N LYS A 325 -23.76 -25.89 -11.15
CA LYS A 325 -23.70 -25.16 -12.43
C LYS A 325 -24.43 -23.85 -12.40
N THR A 326 -25.42 -23.74 -11.52
CA THR A 326 -26.28 -22.56 -11.38
C THR A 326 -26.23 -22.03 -9.94
N ILE A 327 -25.97 -20.74 -9.76
CA ILE A 327 -26.06 -20.07 -8.47
C ILE A 327 -27.23 -19.10 -8.50
N VAL A 328 -28.12 -19.20 -7.54
CA VAL A 328 -29.32 -18.37 -7.45
C VAL A 328 -29.32 -17.56 -6.17
N VAL A 329 -29.51 -16.25 -6.27
CA VAL A 329 -29.76 -15.36 -5.13
C VAL A 329 -31.24 -15.05 -5.04
N ASP A 330 -31.90 -15.47 -3.98
CA ASP A 330 -33.35 -15.37 -3.79
C ASP A 330 -33.70 -14.91 -2.34
N LEU A 331 -33.96 -13.62 -2.07
CA LEU A 331 -34.16 -12.45 -2.90
C LEU A 331 -32.95 -11.46 -2.81
N LEU A 332 -32.78 -10.67 -3.87
CA LEU A 332 -31.68 -9.68 -3.93
C LEU A 332 -31.93 -8.50 -2.98
N GLU A 333 -33.19 -8.05 -2.83
CA GLU A 333 -33.55 -6.95 -1.92
C GLU A 333 -33.28 -7.31 -0.46
N ASP A 334 -33.64 -8.52 -0.05
CA ASP A 334 -33.35 -8.98 1.32
C ASP A 334 -31.85 -9.11 1.57
N THR A 335 -31.11 -9.50 0.53
CA THR A 335 -29.63 -9.55 0.59
C THR A 335 -29.05 -8.15 0.77
N TYR A 336 -29.59 -7.13 0.09
CA TYR A 336 -29.19 -5.73 0.28
C TYR A 336 -29.51 -5.24 1.70
N GLU A 337 -30.71 -5.55 2.20
CA GLU A 337 -31.12 -5.21 3.56
C GLU A 337 -30.21 -5.88 4.61
N ALA A 338 -29.82 -7.14 4.40
CA ALA A 338 -28.88 -7.83 5.26
C ALA A 338 -27.49 -7.13 5.28
N CYS A 339 -27.01 -6.63 4.13
CA CYS A 339 -25.79 -5.83 4.05
C CYS A 339 -25.92 -4.52 4.83
N ARG A 340 -27.05 -3.84 4.73
CA ARG A 340 -27.35 -2.60 5.46
C ARG A 340 -27.29 -2.83 6.96
N VAL A 341 -27.96 -3.87 7.47
CA VAL A 341 -27.94 -4.24 8.89
C VAL A 341 -26.52 -4.55 9.35
N TYR A 342 -25.75 -5.30 8.57
CA TYR A 342 -24.36 -5.63 8.89
C TYR A 342 -23.48 -4.39 9.01
N ILE A 343 -23.56 -3.45 8.07
CA ILE A 343 -22.76 -2.22 8.12
C ILE A 343 -23.14 -1.36 9.32
N CYS A 344 -24.45 -1.22 9.60
CA CYS A 344 -24.92 -0.47 10.78
C CYS A 344 -24.43 -1.11 12.08
N ASP A 345 -24.55 -2.43 12.24
CA ASP A 345 -24.08 -3.16 13.42
C ASP A 345 -22.57 -2.99 13.63
N ARG A 346 -21.80 -3.13 12.55
CA ARG A 346 -20.33 -2.98 12.58
C ARG A 346 -19.85 -1.57 12.94
N GLN A 347 -20.61 -0.53 12.55
CA GLN A 347 -20.31 0.85 12.86
C GLN A 347 -20.90 1.33 14.19
N GLY A 348 -21.72 0.49 14.85
CA GLY A 348 -22.42 0.85 16.07
C GLY A 348 -23.58 1.83 15.85
N TRP A 349 -24.06 1.97 14.60
CA TRP A 349 -25.21 2.78 14.26
C TRP A 349 -26.53 2.02 14.54
N LYS A 350 -27.52 2.73 15.06
CA LYS A 350 -28.86 2.14 15.23
C LYS A 350 -29.67 2.20 13.94
N HIS A 351 -29.40 3.20 13.12
CA HIS A 351 -30.04 3.40 11.84
C HIS A 351 -29.07 4.11 10.89
N GLU A 352 -29.22 3.92 9.58
CA GLU A 352 -28.40 4.61 8.56
C GLU A 352 -28.52 6.13 8.59
N SER A 353 -29.59 6.69 9.19
CA SER A 353 -29.76 8.12 9.40
C SER A 353 -28.79 8.72 10.45
N ASP A 354 -28.12 7.86 11.24
CA ASP A 354 -27.16 8.33 12.26
C ASP A 354 -25.91 8.93 11.59
N ASP A 355 -25.57 8.48 10.37
CA ASP A 355 -24.56 9.09 9.48
C ASP A 355 -24.98 8.84 8.01
N SER A 356 -26.02 9.49 7.57
CA SER A 356 -26.73 9.16 6.31
C SER A 356 -25.88 9.21 5.05
N PHE A 357 -24.91 10.11 4.97
CA PHE A 357 -24.04 10.23 3.79
C PHE A 357 -23.01 9.10 3.72
N ARG A 358 -22.38 8.79 4.84
CA ARG A 358 -21.35 7.78 4.93
C ARG A 358 -21.93 6.36 4.94
N ALA A 359 -23.06 6.17 5.62
CA ALA A 359 -23.72 4.87 5.70
C ALA A 359 -24.14 4.38 4.32
N TRP A 360 -24.78 5.24 3.53
CA TRP A 360 -25.22 4.88 2.17
C TRP A 360 -24.06 4.48 1.26
N ASP A 361 -22.96 5.22 1.29
CA ASP A 361 -21.76 4.92 0.49
C ASP A 361 -21.12 3.59 0.91
N MET A 362 -20.99 3.34 2.21
CA MET A 362 -20.43 2.10 2.74
C MET A 362 -21.29 0.88 2.38
N VAL A 363 -22.60 0.96 2.57
CA VAL A 363 -23.54 -0.12 2.24
C VAL A 363 -23.50 -0.42 0.74
N THR A 364 -23.56 0.62 -0.09
CA THR A 364 -23.55 0.47 -1.54
C THR A 364 -22.24 -0.12 -2.03
N SER A 365 -21.11 0.34 -1.51
CA SER A 365 -19.79 -0.17 -1.89
C SER A 365 -19.62 -1.64 -1.50
N GLU A 366 -19.96 -2.01 -0.27
CA GLU A 366 -19.85 -3.38 0.22
C GLU A 366 -20.75 -4.34 -0.57
N PHE A 367 -22.02 -3.96 -0.75
CA PHE A 367 -22.98 -4.74 -1.52
C PHE A 367 -22.54 -4.95 -2.95
N LEU A 368 -22.22 -3.85 -3.67
CA LEU A 368 -21.82 -3.93 -5.07
C LEU A 368 -20.51 -4.70 -5.27
N ASN A 369 -19.55 -4.59 -4.36
CA ASN A 369 -18.32 -5.35 -4.44
C ASN A 369 -18.59 -6.85 -4.32
N THR A 370 -19.41 -7.26 -3.35
CA THR A 370 -19.74 -8.68 -3.15
C THR A 370 -20.57 -9.23 -4.30
N ILE A 371 -21.58 -8.47 -4.81
CA ILE A 371 -22.36 -8.89 -5.99
C ILE A 371 -21.48 -8.96 -7.25
N LYS A 372 -20.54 -8.03 -7.46
CA LYS A 372 -19.59 -8.13 -8.59
C LYS A 372 -18.71 -9.37 -8.49
N ARG A 373 -18.23 -9.73 -7.29
CA ARG A 373 -17.50 -10.98 -7.06
C ARG A 373 -18.37 -12.17 -7.46
N LEU A 374 -19.59 -12.26 -6.93
CA LEU A 374 -20.53 -13.32 -7.26
C LEU A 374 -20.79 -13.42 -8.77
N VAL A 375 -21.12 -12.31 -9.42
CA VAL A 375 -21.41 -12.27 -10.86
C VAL A 375 -20.18 -12.63 -11.70
N SER A 376 -18.96 -12.42 -11.20
CA SER A 376 -17.72 -12.78 -11.90
C SER A 376 -17.35 -14.27 -11.76
N LEU A 377 -17.99 -15.03 -10.87
CA LEU A 377 -17.72 -16.46 -10.68
C LEU A 377 -17.92 -17.26 -11.98
N ASP A 378 -17.11 -18.27 -12.18
CA ASP A 378 -17.14 -19.14 -13.36
C ASP A 378 -18.14 -20.30 -13.17
N TYR A 379 -19.43 -19.98 -13.15
CA TYR A 379 -20.56 -20.92 -13.20
C TYR A 379 -21.35 -20.71 -14.49
N GLU A 380 -22.03 -21.76 -14.98
CA GLU A 380 -22.79 -21.68 -16.24
C GLU A 380 -23.93 -20.63 -16.15
N ASN A 381 -24.60 -20.55 -15.00
CA ASN A 381 -25.67 -19.59 -14.78
C ASN A 381 -25.56 -18.92 -13.42
N ILE A 382 -25.77 -17.62 -13.38
CA ILE A 382 -25.93 -16.84 -12.14
C ILE A 382 -27.26 -16.12 -12.25
N ILE A 383 -28.16 -16.38 -11.33
CA ILE A 383 -29.54 -15.88 -11.34
C ILE A 383 -29.78 -15.01 -10.12
N LEU A 384 -30.18 -13.78 -10.34
CA LEU A 384 -30.58 -12.82 -9.31
C LEU A 384 -32.10 -12.66 -9.36
N ILE A 385 -32.78 -12.95 -8.26
CA ILE A 385 -34.25 -12.84 -8.14
C ILE A 385 -34.59 -11.59 -7.31
N SER A 386 -35.55 -10.83 -7.80
CA SER A 386 -36.00 -9.56 -7.24
C SER A 386 -37.53 -9.44 -7.24
#